data_6082016c94ad73fe8e3e9e1f1aac7570
#
_entry.id   6082016c94ad73fe8e3e9e1f1aac7570
#
_cell.length_a   1.000
_cell.length_b   1.000
_cell.length_c   1.000
_cell.angle_alpha   90.00
_cell.angle_beta   90.00
_cell.angle_gamma   90.00
#
_symmetry.space_group_name_H-M   'P 1'
#
loop_
_entity.id
_entity.type
_entity.pdbx_description
1 polymer ?
#
loop_
_entity_poly.entity_id
_entity_poly.type
_entity_poly.pdbx_seq_one_letter_code
_entity_poly.pdbx_strand_id
1 'polypeptide(L)'
;MRYEFIVETYETERVKVVSVWSEFRDGDLEFRPNAKDPRGRSVGEQMIHQCVSEDLWFRNMLGIEAGAPPLPAQETRLEFMKKYVEFSAKRLAALREKDETWFEGETKFFDVARSRAWVMMRRIAHTAHHRGQQMAMLRMLAHDLHSTYGPTADTGGLMQNHAPTIYAYPSLETLLESEAVSGYKTALPGAGGKAVTERP
;
A
#
# COMPACT_ATOMS: atom_id res chain seq x y z
N MET A 1 0.40 17.10 -18.31
CA MET A 1 -0.58 17.73 -17.35
C MET A 1 0.15 18.10 -16.07
N ARG A 2 -0.13 19.27 -15.47
CA ARG A 2 0.59 19.77 -14.25
C ARG A 2 0.50 18.82 -13.05
N TYR A 3 -0.59 18.07 -12.94
CA TYR A 3 -0.85 17.15 -11.83
C TYR A 3 -0.66 15.67 -12.19
N GLU A 4 -0.07 15.37 -13.32
CA GLU A 4 0.20 14.00 -13.79
C GLU A 4 1.00 13.18 -12.76
N PHE A 5 2.00 13.82 -12.13
CA PHE A 5 2.81 13.19 -11.07
C PHE A 5 1.99 12.66 -9.88
N ILE A 6 0.83 13.27 -9.57
CA ILE A 6 -0.07 12.78 -8.52
C ILE A 6 -0.71 11.46 -8.94
N VAL A 7 -1.14 11.37 -10.20
CA VAL A 7 -1.76 10.16 -10.76
C VAL A 7 -0.74 9.02 -10.83
N GLU A 8 0.46 9.31 -11.34
CA GLU A 8 1.58 8.36 -11.41
C GLU A 8 2.02 7.89 -10.01
N THR A 9 2.07 8.82 -9.03
CA THR A 9 2.39 8.47 -7.66
C THR A 9 1.32 7.56 -7.07
N TYR A 10 0.02 7.86 -7.28
CA TYR A 10 -1.06 6.99 -6.83
C TYR A 10 -0.97 5.59 -7.46
N GLU A 11 -0.69 5.51 -8.77
CA GLU A 11 -0.48 4.25 -9.47
C GLU A 11 0.64 3.43 -8.84
N THR A 12 1.76 4.06 -8.53
CA THR A 12 2.90 3.39 -7.88
C THR A 12 2.54 2.94 -6.46
N GLU A 13 1.88 3.81 -5.68
CA GLU A 13 1.56 3.53 -4.28
C GLU A 13 0.55 2.38 -4.13
N ARG A 14 -0.42 2.24 -5.04
CA ARG A 14 -1.37 1.10 -5.00
C ARG A 14 -0.66 -0.24 -5.19
N VAL A 15 0.34 -0.30 -6.04
CA VAL A 15 1.18 -1.51 -6.25
C VAL A 15 1.94 -1.84 -4.96
N LYS A 16 2.56 -0.84 -4.35
CA LYS A 16 3.33 -1.01 -3.10
C LYS A 16 2.48 -1.48 -1.92
N VAL A 17 1.22 -1.05 -1.82
CA VAL A 17 0.29 -1.54 -0.79
C VAL A 17 0.09 -3.05 -0.93
N VAL A 18 -0.27 -3.50 -2.12
CA VAL A 18 -0.55 -4.92 -2.38
C VAL A 18 0.72 -5.77 -2.23
N SER A 19 1.86 -5.24 -2.66
CA SER A 19 3.16 -5.89 -2.47
C SER A 19 3.47 -6.14 -0.99
N VAL A 20 3.23 -5.15 -0.11
CA VAL A 20 3.40 -5.34 1.33
C VAL A 20 2.37 -6.33 1.90
N TRP A 21 1.12 -6.29 1.43
CA TRP A 21 0.11 -7.24 1.89
C TRP A 21 0.43 -8.68 1.51
N SER A 22 1.08 -8.90 0.37
CA SER A 22 1.50 -10.23 -0.05
C SER A 22 2.58 -10.85 0.84
N GLU A 23 3.34 -10.03 1.60
CA GLU A 23 4.36 -10.53 2.52
C GLU A 23 3.80 -11.15 3.80
N PHE A 24 2.57 -10.80 4.18
CA PHE A 24 1.87 -11.45 5.29
C PHE A 24 1.38 -12.85 4.91
N ARG A 25 1.10 -13.67 5.91
CA ARG A 25 0.40 -14.96 5.79
C ARG A 25 -1.04 -14.79 6.28
N ASP A 26 -1.93 -15.69 5.92
CA ASP A 26 -3.33 -15.64 6.42
C ASP A 26 -3.40 -15.72 7.94
N GLY A 27 -2.51 -16.47 8.58
CA GLY A 27 -2.41 -16.55 10.04
C GLY A 27 -1.92 -15.27 10.73
N ASP A 28 -1.42 -14.29 9.98
CA ASP A 28 -0.92 -13.03 10.56
C ASP A 28 -2.02 -11.97 10.72
N LEU A 29 -3.21 -12.16 10.17
CA LEU A 29 -4.27 -11.13 10.16
C LEU A 29 -4.65 -10.64 11.55
N GLU A 30 -4.59 -11.50 12.55
CA GLU A 30 -4.87 -11.18 13.96
C GLU A 30 -3.69 -10.57 14.72
N PHE A 31 -2.49 -10.56 14.11
CA PHE A 31 -1.31 -10.02 14.78
C PHE A 31 -1.44 -8.52 15.04
N ARG A 32 -1.12 -8.11 16.28
CA ARG A 32 -1.06 -6.72 16.76
C ARG A 32 0.33 -6.40 17.29
N PRO A 33 0.82 -5.15 17.13
CA PRO A 33 2.09 -4.75 17.72
C PRO A 33 2.17 -4.94 19.22
N ASN A 34 1.03 -4.79 19.92
CA ASN A 34 0.89 -5.09 21.33
C ASN A 34 -0.45 -5.81 21.55
N ALA A 35 -0.39 -7.11 21.77
CA ALA A 35 -1.58 -7.96 21.98
C ALA A 35 -2.46 -7.53 23.16
N LYS A 36 -1.90 -6.79 24.14
CA LYS A 36 -2.63 -6.29 25.31
C LYS A 36 -3.25 -4.91 25.11
N ASP A 37 -2.97 -4.24 23.99
CA ASP A 37 -3.48 -2.91 23.71
C ASP A 37 -4.37 -2.92 22.45
N PRO A 38 -5.70 -2.91 22.61
CA PRO A 38 -6.63 -2.95 21.49
C PRO A 38 -6.67 -1.66 20.66
N ARG A 39 -5.99 -0.59 21.09
CA ARG A 39 -5.91 0.67 20.33
C ARG A 39 -4.99 0.56 19.11
N GLY A 40 -4.04 -0.38 19.13
CA GLY A 40 -3.23 -0.70 17.95
C GLY A 40 -4.00 -1.65 17.02
N ARG A 41 -4.12 -1.32 15.74
CA ARG A 41 -4.79 -2.19 14.76
C ARG A 41 -3.99 -3.47 14.50
N SER A 42 -4.72 -4.59 14.32
CA SER A 42 -4.12 -5.81 13.76
C SER A 42 -3.81 -5.63 12.26
N VAL A 43 -3.11 -6.61 11.68
CA VAL A 43 -2.82 -6.64 10.23
C VAL A 43 -4.12 -6.58 9.43
N GLY A 44 -5.12 -7.41 9.75
CA GLY A 44 -6.42 -7.42 9.08
C GLY A 44 -7.16 -6.09 9.26
N GLU A 45 -7.19 -5.53 10.47
CA GLU A 45 -7.79 -4.22 10.72
C GLU A 45 -7.08 -3.08 9.97
N GLN A 46 -5.78 -3.19 9.72
CA GLN A 46 -5.07 -2.25 8.84
C GLN A 46 -5.55 -2.36 7.38
N MET A 47 -5.76 -3.59 6.88
CA MET A 47 -6.29 -3.81 5.52
C MET A 47 -7.73 -3.28 5.38
N ILE A 48 -8.60 -3.58 6.36
CA ILE A 48 -9.95 -3.03 6.44
C ILE A 48 -9.91 -1.50 6.41
N HIS A 49 -9.10 -0.90 7.29
CA HIS A 49 -8.99 0.56 7.36
C HIS A 49 -8.52 1.18 6.05
N GLN A 50 -7.53 0.58 5.39
CA GLN A 50 -7.03 1.10 4.11
C GLN A 50 -8.09 1.01 3.01
N CYS A 51 -8.80 -0.11 2.89
CA CYS A 51 -9.91 -0.25 1.92
C CYS A 51 -11.02 0.77 2.17
N VAL A 52 -11.53 0.82 3.41
CA VAL A 52 -12.67 1.68 3.78
C VAL A 52 -12.31 3.17 3.72
N SER A 53 -11.16 3.55 4.29
CA SER A 53 -10.77 4.96 4.28
C SER A 53 -10.49 5.47 2.88
N GLU A 54 -9.90 4.67 2.01
CA GLU A 54 -9.67 5.06 0.62
C GLU A 54 -10.99 5.24 -0.12
N ASP A 55 -11.95 4.32 0.06
CA ASP A 55 -13.28 4.46 -0.51
C ASP A 55 -13.97 5.75 -0.05
N LEU A 56 -14.00 6.00 1.25
CA LEU A 56 -14.61 7.20 1.82
C LEU A 56 -13.98 8.50 1.29
N TRP A 57 -12.65 8.56 1.16
CA TRP A 57 -11.99 9.76 0.67
C TRP A 57 -12.27 9.99 -0.81
N PHE A 58 -12.18 8.95 -1.63
CA PHE A 58 -12.47 9.06 -3.05
C PHE A 58 -13.92 9.45 -3.31
N ARG A 59 -14.87 8.80 -2.64
CA ARG A 59 -16.28 9.09 -2.81
C ARG A 59 -16.67 10.47 -2.27
N ASN A 60 -16.33 10.75 -1.01
CA ASN A 60 -16.87 11.94 -0.32
C ASN A 60 -16.09 13.22 -0.61
N MET A 61 -14.78 13.12 -0.90
CA MET A 61 -13.92 14.29 -1.09
C MET A 61 -13.55 14.51 -2.56
N LEU A 62 -13.48 13.45 -3.35
CA LEU A 62 -13.05 13.53 -4.75
C LEU A 62 -14.19 13.29 -5.74
N GLY A 63 -15.35 12.79 -5.28
CA GLY A 63 -16.49 12.48 -6.15
C GLY A 63 -16.20 11.33 -7.11
N ILE A 64 -15.35 10.38 -6.72
CA ILE A 64 -14.97 9.20 -7.51
C ILE A 64 -15.46 7.95 -6.79
N GLU A 65 -16.36 7.21 -7.43
CA GLU A 65 -16.91 5.95 -6.94
C GLU A 65 -16.28 4.76 -7.67
N ALA A 66 -15.78 3.78 -6.90
CA ALA A 66 -15.20 2.55 -7.45
C ALA A 66 -16.14 1.34 -7.35
N GLY A 67 -17.25 1.48 -6.63
CA GLY A 67 -18.23 0.44 -6.36
C GLY A 67 -18.43 0.17 -4.87
N ALA A 68 -19.34 -0.77 -4.54
CA ALA A 68 -19.67 -1.15 -3.17
C ALA A 68 -19.90 -2.67 -3.09
N PRO A 69 -19.64 -3.31 -1.94
CA PRO A 69 -18.99 -2.78 -0.75
C PRO A 69 -17.46 -2.62 -0.94
N PRO A 70 -16.79 -1.76 -0.15
CA PRO A 70 -15.34 -1.57 -0.24
C PRO A 70 -14.53 -2.75 0.33
N LEU A 71 -15.16 -3.65 1.07
CA LEU A 71 -14.56 -4.83 1.66
C LEU A 71 -14.91 -6.10 0.88
N PRO A 72 -14.05 -7.11 0.89
CA PRO A 72 -14.39 -8.42 0.34
C PRO A 72 -15.45 -9.12 1.21
N ALA A 73 -16.18 -10.07 0.62
CA ALA A 73 -17.16 -10.88 1.35
C ALA A 73 -16.50 -11.85 2.35
N GLN A 74 -15.29 -12.29 2.04
CA GLN A 74 -14.45 -13.10 2.93
C GLN A 74 -13.19 -12.31 3.24
N GLU A 75 -12.92 -12.10 4.52
CA GLU A 75 -11.80 -11.29 4.99
C GLU A 75 -10.51 -12.11 5.08
N THR A 76 -10.10 -12.71 3.97
CA THR A 76 -8.79 -13.34 3.82
C THR A 76 -7.81 -12.35 3.18
N ARG A 77 -6.50 -12.56 3.40
CA ARG A 77 -5.45 -11.73 2.82
C ARG A 77 -5.58 -11.61 1.29
N LEU A 78 -5.80 -12.74 0.61
CA LEU A 78 -5.94 -12.77 -0.85
C LEU A 78 -7.16 -11.97 -1.32
N GLU A 79 -8.29 -12.11 -0.65
CA GLU A 79 -9.51 -11.38 -1.04
C GLU A 79 -9.40 -9.87 -0.76
N PHE A 80 -8.69 -9.45 0.30
CA PHE A 80 -8.32 -8.05 0.48
C PHE A 80 -7.46 -7.52 -0.66
N MET A 81 -6.43 -8.27 -1.09
CA MET A 81 -5.58 -7.88 -2.21
C MET A 81 -6.37 -7.74 -3.51
N LYS A 82 -7.19 -8.73 -3.85
CA LYS A 82 -8.05 -8.69 -5.05
C LYS A 82 -9.00 -7.48 -5.02
N LYS A 83 -9.70 -7.26 -3.91
CA LYS A 83 -10.63 -6.14 -3.76
C LYS A 83 -9.93 -4.79 -3.87
N TYR A 84 -8.76 -4.63 -3.24
CA TYR A 84 -7.98 -3.41 -3.30
C TYR A 84 -7.46 -3.14 -4.72
N VAL A 85 -6.94 -4.16 -5.41
CA VAL A 85 -6.47 -4.05 -6.81
C VAL A 85 -7.62 -3.63 -7.72
N GLU A 86 -8.77 -4.30 -7.64
CA GLU A 86 -9.96 -3.96 -8.43
C GLU A 86 -10.38 -2.49 -8.24
N PHE A 87 -10.57 -2.07 -6.99
CA PHE A 87 -11.11 -0.75 -6.70
C PHE A 87 -10.11 0.37 -6.94
N SER A 88 -8.82 0.15 -6.61
CA SER A 88 -7.77 1.13 -6.92
C SER A 88 -7.52 1.28 -8.42
N ALA A 89 -7.73 0.23 -9.23
CA ALA A 89 -7.67 0.34 -10.69
C ALA A 89 -8.80 1.23 -11.24
N LYS A 90 -10.03 1.07 -10.74
CA LYS A 90 -11.16 1.93 -11.12
C LYS A 90 -10.92 3.39 -10.73
N ARG A 91 -10.38 3.64 -9.54
CA ARG A 91 -10.00 4.98 -9.08
C ARG A 91 -8.91 5.60 -9.94
N LEU A 92 -7.88 4.81 -10.28
CA LEU A 92 -6.80 5.25 -11.15
C LEU A 92 -7.32 5.63 -12.55
N ALA A 93 -8.18 4.79 -13.14
CA ALA A 93 -8.81 5.10 -14.42
C ALA A 93 -9.59 6.41 -14.37
N ALA A 94 -10.42 6.60 -13.34
CA ALA A 94 -11.16 7.84 -13.15
C ALA A 94 -10.25 9.07 -12.94
N LEU A 95 -9.12 8.93 -12.24
CA LEU A 95 -8.15 10.02 -12.04
C LEU A 95 -7.46 10.42 -13.35
N ARG A 96 -7.17 9.46 -14.24
CA ARG A 96 -6.55 9.72 -15.54
C ARG A 96 -7.43 10.54 -16.50
N GLU A 97 -8.73 10.56 -16.25
CA GLU A 97 -9.70 11.37 -17.03
C GLU A 97 -9.85 12.81 -16.48
N LYS A 98 -9.20 13.14 -15.38
CA LYS A 98 -9.33 14.46 -14.74
C LYS A 98 -8.33 15.45 -15.32
N ASP A 99 -8.81 16.65 -15.60
CA ASP A 99 -8.01 17.79 -16.06
C ASP A 99 -7.42 18.61 -14.90
N GLU A 100 -6.62 19.61 -15.22
CA GLU A 100 -6.01 20.51 -14.23
C GLU A 100 -7.05 21.27 -13.42
N THR A 101 -8.13 21.71 -14.05
CA THR A 101 -9.22 22.44 -13.40
C THR A 101 -9.88 21.59 -12.31
N TRP A 102 -10.06 20.29 -12.54
CA TRP A 102 -10.57 19.38 -11.54
C TRP A 102 -9.64 19.28 -10.33
N PHE A 103 -8.32 19.14 -10.56
CA PHE A 103 -7.33 19.05 -9.48
C PHE A 103 -7.23 20.34 -8.66
N GLU A 104 -7.34 21.50 -9.30
CA GLU A 104 -7.32 22.82 -8.66
C GLU A 104 -8.65 23.13 -7.93
N GLY A 105 -9.73 22.51 -8.38
CA GLY A 105 -11.07 22.67 -7.83
C GLY A 105 -11.14 22.34 -6.35
N GLU A 106 -11.92 23.15 -5.62
CA GLU A 106 -12.07 23.02 -4.19
C GLU A 106 -12.99 21.87 -3.79
N THR A 107 -12.69 21.25 -2.67
CA THR A 107 -13.51 20.26 -1.97
C THR A 107 -13.35 20.43 -0.46
N LYS A 108 -14.19 19.74 0.32
CA LYS A 108 -14.08 19.71 1.78
C LYS A 108 -13.19 18.52 2.22
N PHE A 109 -12.12 18.83 2.92
CA PHE A 109 -11.36 17.88 3.70
C PHE A 109 -11.83 17.98 5.15
N PHE A 110 -12.74 17.10 5.55
CA PHE A 110 -13.58 17.29 6.74
C PHE A 110 -14.26 18.65 6.71
N ASP A 111 -13.90 19.57 7.62
CA ASP A 111 -14.51 20.89 7.72
C ASP A 111 -13.70 22.01 7.03
N VAL A 112 -12.58 21.67 6.39
CA VAL A 112 -11.66 22.64 5.81
C VAL A 112 -11.65 22.54 4.29
N ALA A 113 -11.81 23.69 3.61
CA ALA A 113 -11.68 23.76 2.15
C ALA A 113 -10.22 23.48 1.72
N ARG A 114 -10.05 22.62 0.73
CA ARG A 114 -8.77 22.23 0.12
C ARG A 114 -8.96 21.94 -1.36
N SER A 115 -7.91 22.12 -2.17
CA SER A 115 -7.93 21.61 -3.54
C SER A 115 -7.96 20.09 -3.57
N ARG A 116 -8.53 19.51 -4.63
CA ARG A 116 -8.50 18.04 -4.81
C ARG A 116 -7.07 17.51 -4.95
N ALA A 117 -6.16 18.29 -5.55
CA ALA A 117 -4.74 17.96 -5.59
C ALA A 117 -4.16 17.79 -4.17
N TRP A 118 -4.46 18.72 -3.26
CA TRP A 118 -4.02 18.61 -1.86
C TRP A 118 -4.60 17.36 -1.18
N VAL A 119 -5.88 17.09 -1.40
CA VAL A 119 -6.54 15.88 -0.84
C VAL A 119 -5.88 14.61 -1.35
N MET A 120 -5.55 14.55 -2.64
CA MET A 120 -4.83 13.41 -3.23
C MET A 120 -3.44 13.22 -2.63
N MET A 121 -2.65 14.30 -2.50
CA MET A 121 -1.33 14.23 -1.84
C MET A 121 -1.45 13.74 -0.40
N ARG A 122 -2.45 14.24 0.33
CA ARG A 122 -2.72 13.81 1.71
C ARG A 122 -3.15 12.33 1.76
N ARG A 123 -3.93 11.86 0.76
CA ARG A 123 -4.33 10.44 0.66
C ARG A 123 -3.11 9.54 0.41
N ILE A 124 -2.23 9.92 -0.51
CA ILE A 124 -0.98 9.21 -0.79
C ILE A 124 -0.12 9.10 0.48
N ALA A 125 0.08 10.20 1.19
CA ALA A 125 0.83 10.22 2.45
C ALA A 125 0.19 9.32 3.54
N HIS A 126 -1.15 9.29 3.62
CA HIS A 126 -1.88 8.42 4.54
C HIS A 126 -1.71 6.93 4.17
N THR A 127 -1.71 6.60 2.88
CA THR A 127 -1.44 5.24 2.39
C THR A 127 -0.02 4.81 2.76
N ALA A 128 0.97 5.66 2.51
CA ALA A 128 2.36 5.40 2.86
C ALA A 128 2.57 5.25 4.37
N HIS A 129 1.85 6.04 5.21
CA HIS A 129 1.88 5.92 6.66
C HIS A 129 1.44 4.53 7.13
N HIS A 130 0.29 4.03 6.65
CA HIS A 130 -0.19 2.70 7.03
C HIS A 130 0.71 1.58 6.50
N ARG A 131 1.24 1.72 5.28
CA ARG A 131 2.20 0.76 4.75
C ARG A 131 3.47 0.69 5.59
N GLY A 132 3.99 1.82 6.06
CA GLY A 132 5.15 1.84 6.96
C GLY A 132 4.86 1.10 8.28
N GLN A 133 3.66 1.25 8.85
CA GLN A 133 3.24 0.48 10.04
C GLN A 133 3.22 -1.02 9.74
N GLN A 134 2.67 -1.44 8.61
CA GLN A 134 2.61 -2.84 8.20
C GLN A 134 4.00 -3.44 7.95
N MET A 135 4.93 -2.68 7.36
CA MET A 135 6.33 -3.12 7.21
C MET A 135 7.01 -3.34 8.57
N ALA A 136 6.73 -2.49 9.57
CA ALA A 136 7.20 -2.71 10.93
C ALA A 136 6.60 -3.97 11.55
N MET A 137 5.31 -4.25 11.32
CA MET A 137 4.65 -5.47 11.79
C MET A 137 5.25 -6.74 11.14
N LEU A 138 5.59 -6.70 9.85
CA LEU A 138 6.31 -7.79 9.17
C LEU A 138 7.67 -8.08 9.85
N ARG A 139 8.42 -7.04 10.23
CA ARG A 139 9.66 -7.22 11.00
C ARG A 139 9.42 -7.82 12.38
N MET A 140 8.36 -7.44 13.07
CA MET A 140 7.98 -8.04 14.35
C MET A 140 7.61 -9.51 14.22
N LEU A 141 7.07 -9.92 13.08
CA LEU A 141 6.75 -11.31 12.72
C LEU A 141 7.95 -12.08 12.17
N ALA A 142 9.13 -11.46 12.09
CA ALA A 142 10.34 -12.03 11.48
C ALA A 142 10.15 -12.48 10.01
N HIS A 143 9.32 -11.76 9.26
CA HIS A 143 9.21 -11.96 7.82
C HIS A 143 10.30 -11.21 7.07
N ASP A 144 10.77 -11.78 5.98
CA ASP A 144 11.63 -11.11 5.02
C ASP A 144 10.86 -10.01 4.28
N LEU A 145 11.57 -8.95 3.86
CA LEU A 145 10.97 -7.83 3.16
C LEU A 145 11.61 -7.62 1.79
N HIS A 146 10.81 -7.79 0.75
CA HIS A 146 11.15 -7.34 -0.58
C HIS A 146 11.13 -5.81 -0.68
N SER A 147 11.70 -5.30 -1.74
CA SER A 147 11.74 -3.87 -2.00
C SER A 147 10.34 -3.28 -2.18
N THR A 148 10.14 -2.09 -1.61
CA THR A 148 8.94 -1.28 -1.80
C THR A 148 9.31 0.10 -2.34
N TYR A 149 10.35 0.72 -1.81
CA TYR A 149 10.91 1.99 -2.28
C TYR A 149 12.31 1.86 -2.87
N GLY A 150 13.03 0.85 -2.48
CA GLY A 150 14.40 0.62 -2.84
C GLY A 150 14.92 -0.59 -2.07
N PRO A 151 16.24 -0.76 -1.94
CA PRO A 151 16.83 -1.86 -1.20
C PRO A 151 16.32 -1.94 0.24
N THR A 152 16.23 -3.17 0.75
CA THR A 152 15.96 -3.46 2.16
C THR A 152 17.16 -4.19 2.76
N ALA A 153 17.15 -4.43 4.07
CA ALA A 153 18.16 -5.29 4.69
C ALA A 153 18.21 -6.66 4.00
N ASP A 154 17.07 -7.22 3.61
CA ASP A 154 16.97 -8.58 3.04
C ASP A 154 17.32 -8.63 1.56
N THR A 155 17.36 -7.50 0.86
CA THR A 155 17.84 -7.43 -0.52
C THR A 155 19.35 -7.20 -0.63
N GLY A 156 20.09 -7.33 0.47
CA GLY A 156 21.55 -7.21 0.51
C GLY A 156 22.08 -5.95 1.20
N GLY A 157 21.24 -5.19 1.89
CA GLY A 157 21.61 -4.02 2.67
C GLY A 157 21.06 -2.70 2.15
N LEU A 158 21.85 -1.63 2.27
CA LEU A 158 21.46 -0.27 1.90
C LEU A 158 21.96 0.11 0.49
N MET A 159 21.45 1.21 -0.06
CA MET A 159 21.92 1.75 -1.34
C MET A 159 23.43 2.03 -1.34
N GLN A 160 23.99 2.51 -0.24
CA GLN A 160 25.44 2.71 -0.08
C GLN A 160 26.24 1.41 -0.19
N ASN A 161 25.60 0.25 0.00
CA ASN A 161 26.20 -1.06 -0.20
C ASN A 161 25.99 -1.60 -1.61
N HIS A 162 25.47 -0.81 -2.53
CA HIS A 162 25.04 -1.23 -3.88
C HIS A 162 24.02 -2.38 -3.85
N ALA A 163 23.20 -2.46 -2.81
CA ALA A 163 22.16 -3.48 -2.70
C ALA A 163 21.12 -3.32 -3.81
N PRO A 164 20.69 -4.40 -4.46
CA PRO A 164 19.70 -4.34 -5.52
C PRO A 164 18.31 -4.04 -4.98
N THR A 165 17.46 -3.46 -5.83
CA THR A 165 16.02 -3.43 -5.63
C THR A 165 15.43 -4.74 -6.14
N ILE A 166 14.82 -5.53 -5.26
CA ILE A 166 14.23 -6.83 -5.59
C ILE A 166 12.76 -6.82 -5.17
N TYR A 167 11.86 -6.83 -6.15
CA TYR A 167 10.42 -6.93 -5.92
C TYR A 167 9.99 -8.39 -5.76
N ALA A 168 8.99 -8.64 -4.93
CA ALA A 168 8.44 -9.99 -4.72
C ALA A 168 7.89 -10.58 -6.02
N TYR A 169 7.23 -9.76 -6.82
CA TYR A 169 6.61 -10.13 -8.09
C TYR A 169 6.86 -9.08 -9.16
N PRO A 170 6.91 -9.46 -10.46
CA PRO A 170 7.16 -8.52 -11.55
C PRO A 170 5.93 -7.63 -11.88
N SER A 171 4.71 -8.07 -11.58
CA SER A 171 3.47 -7.33 -11.81
C SER A 171 2.39 -7.67 -10.80
N LEU A 172 1.30 -6.86 -10.76
CA LEU A 172 0.14 -7.14 -9.91
C LEU A 172 -0.61 -8.40 -10.34
N GLU A 173 -0.68 -8.66 -11.63
CA GLU A 173 -1.31 -9.87 -12.20
C GLU A 173 -0.58 -11.11 -11.71
N THR A 174 0.75 -11.15 -11.90
CA THR A 174 1.60 -12.25 -11.41
C THR A 174 1.49 -12.42 -9.91
N LEU A 175 1.42 -11.32 -9.15
CA LEU A 175 1.23 -11.36 -7.71
C LEU A 175 -0.08 -12.07 -7.35
N LEU A 176 -1.21 -11.64 -7.90
CA LEU A 176 -2.52 -12.22 -7.56
C LEU A 176 -2.64 -13.68 -8.00
N GLU A 177 -2.14 -14.04 -9.18
CA GLU A 177 -2.12 -15.41 -9.68
C GLU A 177 -1.27 -16.32 -8.80
N SER A 178 -0.06 -15.89 -8.47
CA SER A 178 0.87 -16.65 -7.63
C SER A 178 0.33 -16.83 -6.20
N GLU A 179 -0.19 -15.78 -5.59
CA GLU A 179 -0.73 -15.83 -4.23
C GLU A 179 -2.02 -16.68 -4.14
N ALA A 180 -2.74 -16.88 -5.24
CA ALA A 180 -3.89 -17.79 -5.31
C ALA A 180 -3.51 -19.27 -5.26
N VAL A 181 -2.27 -19.63 -5.62
CA VAL A 181 -1.81 -21.02 -5.73
C VAL A 181 -0.58 -21.32 -4.84
N SER A 182 -0.43 -20.63 -3.71
CA SER A 182 0.72 -20.77 -2.80
C SER A 182 2.01 -20.14 -3.31
N GLY A 183 1.89 -18.98 -3.86
CA GLY A 183 2.85 -18.04 -4.41
C GLY A 183 4.36 -18.27 -4.27
N TYR A 184 5.06 -18.20 -5.38
CA TYR A 184 6.51 -18.16 -5.38
C TYR A 184 7.01 -16.73 -5.55
N LYS A 185 7.61 -16.18 -4.50
CA LYS A 185 8.24 -14.85 -4.52
C LYS A 185 9.68 -14.93 -5.04
N THR A 186 10.16 -13.84 -5.60
CA THR A 186 11.58 -13.71 -5.96
C THR A 186 12.47 -13.99 -4.75
N ALA A 187 13.50 -14.80 -4.92
CA ALA A 187 14.41 -15.13 -3.82
C ALA A 187 15.20 -13.90 -3.36
N LEU A 188 15.38 -13.78 -2.04
CA LEU A 188 16.16 -12.72 -1.40
C LEU A 188 17.55 -13.23 -1.01
N PRO A 189 18.60 -12.41 -1.18
CA PRO A 189 19.95 -12.79 -0.77
C PRO A 189 20.17 -12.78 0.75
N GLY A 190 19.25 -12.13 1.49
CA GLY A 190 19.36 -11.94 2.93
C GLY A 190 20.24 -10.75 3.34
N ALA A 191 20.22 -10.41 4.63
CA ALA A 191 20.88 -9.22 5.17
C ALA A 191 22.43 -9.28 5.15
N GLY A 192 23.00 -10.47 5.16
CA GLY A 192 24.46 -10.67 5.05
C GLY A 192 25.29 -10.02 6.17
N GLY A 193 24.70 -9.71 7.32
CA GLY A 193 25.38 -9.05 8.45
C GLY A 193 25.69 -7.58 8.25
N LYS A 194 25.20 -6.92 7.19
CA LYS A 194 25.42 -5.51 6.90
C LYS A 194 24.58 -4.61 7.82
N ALA A 195 25.07 -3.39 8.07
CA ALA A 195 24.34 -2.38 8.82
C ALA A 195 23.00 -2.06 8.14
N VAL A 196 21.97 -1.79 8.95
CA VAL A 196 20.61 -1.47 8.48
C VAL A 196 20.29 0.03 8.53
N THR A 197 21.29 0.86 8.84
CA THR A 197 21.18 2.32 8.85
C THR A 197 22.52 2.97 8.47
N GLU A 198 22.42 4.11 7.83
CA GLU A 198 23.56 4.97 7.52
C GLU A 198 24.12 5.57 8.82
N ARG A 199 25.40 5.39 9.03
CA ARG A 199 26.17 6.10 10.07
C ARG A 199 27.41 6.68 9.41
N PRO A 200 27.69 7.98 9.62
CA PRO A 200 28.91 8.60 9.11
C PRO A 200 30.16 8.02 9.77
#